data_09214f10af7950be5242aebcf7c1070e
#
_entry.id   09214f10af7950be5242aebcf7c1070e
#
_cell.length_a   1.000
_cell.length_b   1.000
_cell.length_c   1.000
_cell.angle_alpha   90.00
_cell.angle_beta   90.00
_cell.angle_gamma   90.00
#
_symmetry.space_group_name_H-M   'P 1'
#
loop_
_entity.id
_entity.type
_entity.pdbx_description
1 polymer ?
#
loop_
_entity_poly.entity_id
_entity_poly.type
_entity_poly.pdbx_seq_one_letter_code
_entity_poly.pdbx_strand_id
1 'polypeptide(L)'
;TQINVLVAYTASAASAAGTIGSKIQLAVDETNQSYVNSGVDINMVRVHTAQVTYNEANRSFSQHTSALQGTTDGMMDNVHTLRNTYGADMVMLVVNDTEACGQAAAIKATATSAFASADQSCITGYYSFGHELGHLQGARHDRFVDASTTPYAYGHGYIPPSKTWRTIMAYGNNCSNCTRIQWWSNPLKTRNGEAMGTALYEDNARVLNLTAPTVAAFR
;
A
#
# COMPACT_ATOMS: atom_id res chain seq x y z
N THR A 1 7.54 -0.17 -15.65
CA THR A 1 6.07 -0.42 -15.71
C THR A 1 5.32 0.72 -15.06
N GLN A 2 4.33 1.31 -15.73
CA GLN A 2 3.44 2.30 -15.13
C GLN A 2 2.24 1.60 -14.49
N ILE A 3 1.89 2.01 -13.26
CA ILE A 3 0.67 1.61 -12.57
C ILE A 3 -0.11 2.87 -12.18
N ASN A 4 -1.36 2.93 -12.59
CA ASN A 4 -2.24 4.07 -12.36
C ASN A 4 -3.03 3.89 -11.06
N VAL A 5 -3.04 4.91 -10.20
CA VAL A 5 -3.81 4.90 -8.96
C VAL A 5 -4.81 6.05 -8.91
N LEU A 6 -6.04 5.74 -8.55
CA LEU A 6 -7.06 6.71 -8.16
C LEU A 6 -7.07 6.79 -6.63
N VAL A 7 -7.07 8.00 -6.08
CA VAL A 7 -7.14 8.22 -4.64
C VAL A 7 -8.42 8.94 -4.30
N ALA A 8 -9.33 8.24 -3.64
CA ALA A 8 -10.51 8.80 -3.00
C ALA A 8 -10.16 9.25 -1.58
N TYR A 9 -10.84 10.27 -1.05
CA TYR A 9 -10.68 10.69 0.35
C TYR A 9 -11.98 11.21 0.91
N THR A 10 -12.15 11.09 2.21
CA THR A 10 -13.34 11.55 2.92
C THR A 10 -13.21 13.03 3.33
N ALA A 11 -14.32 13.67 3.64
CA ALA A 11 -14.31 15.02 4.20
C ALA A 11 -13.59 15.08 5.56
N SER A 12 -13.70 14.02 6.38
CA SER A 12 -13.01 13.90 7.66
C SER A 12 -11.49 13.84 7.46
N ALA A 13 -11.01 13.02 6.51
CA ALA A 13 -9.59 12.95 6.16
C ALA A 13 -9.05 14.30 5.65
N ALA A 14 -9.82 14.98 4.80
CA ALA A 14 -9.45 16.32 4.30
C ALA A 14 -9.33 17.34 5.42
N SER A 15 -10.28 17.36 6.35
CA SER A 15 -10.27 18.26 7.51
C SER A 15 -9.08 18.01 8.43
N ALA A 16 -8.79 16.72 8.71
CA ALA A 16 -7.69 16.34 9.59
C ALA A 16 -6.30 16.59 8.96
N ALA A 17 -6.16 16.38 7.66
CA ALA A 17 -4.90 16.55 6.95
C ALA A 17 -4.58 18.01 6.60
N GLY A 18 -5.58 18.89 6.55
CA GLY A 18 -5.45 20.28 6.10
C GLY A 18 -5.19 20.42 4.61
N THR A 19 -4.07 19.95 4.11
CA THR A 19 -3.70 19.96 2.68
C THR A 19 -3.71 18.56 2.06
N ILE A 20 -4.88 17.92 2.04
CA ILE A 20 -5.03 16.52 1.65
C ILE A 20 -4.45 16.22 0.26
N GLY A 21 -4.63 17.10 -0.71
CA GLY A 21 -4.12 16.90 -2.08
C GLY A 21 -2.59 16.82 -2.15
N SER A 22 -1.89 17.70 -1.42
CA SER A 22 -0.42 17.69 -1.33
C SER A 22 0.07 16.46 -0.55
N LYS A 23 -0.63 16.08 0.50
CA LYS A 23 -0.31 14.90 1.30
C LYS A 23 -0.45 13.60 0.48
N ILE A 24 -1.51 13.48 -0.31
CA ILE A 24 -1.70 12.35 -1.23
C ILE A 24 -0.57 12.31 -2.27
N GLN A 25 -0.19 13.48 -2.84
CA GLN A 25 0.91 13.51 -3.79
C GLN A 25 2.22 13.08 -3.15
N LEU A 26 2.51 13.57 -1.95
CA LEU A 26 3.70 13.14 -1.20
C LEU A 26 3.70 11.61 -0.96
N ALA A 27 2.55 11.01 -0.64
CA ALA A 27 2.45 9.57 -0.45
C ALA A 27 2.78 8.78 -1.74
N VAL A 28 2.34 9.28 -2.89
CA VAL A 28 2.71 8.70 -4.20
C VAL A 28 4.20 8.87 -4.47
N ASP A 29 4.76 10.06 -4.22
CA ASP A 29 6.18 10.35 -4.41
C ASP A 29 7.07 9.49 -3.50
N GLU A 30 6.69 9.34 -2.22
CA GLU A 30 7.37 8.44 -1.28
C GLU A 30 7.30 6.98 -1.75
N THR A 31 6.18 6.54 -2.30
CA THR A 31 6.03 5.18 -2.84
C THR A 31 6.95 4.99 -4.05
N ASN A 32 6.99 5.94 -4.98
CA ASN A 32 7.89 5.88 -6.14
C ASN A 32 9.37 5.90 -5.69
N GLN A 33 9.72 6.75 -4.71
CA GLN A 33 11.08 6.76 -4.19
C GLN A 33 11.46 5.42 -3.54
N SER A 34 10.51 4.76 -2.86
CA SER A 34 10.75 3.43 -2.29
C SER A 34 11.02 2.37 -3.36
N TYR A 35 10.36 2.47 -4.51
CA TYR A 35 10.62 1.61 -5.66
C TYR A 35 12.03 1.83 -6.21
N VAL A 36 12.41 3.08 -6.44
CA VAL A 36 13.78 3.45 -6.90
C VAL A 36 14.83 2.91 -5.93
N ASN A 37 14.66 3.16 -4.63
CA ASN A 37 15.59 2.70 -3.59
C ASN A 37 15.80 1.18 -3.68
N SER A 38 14.71 0.45 -3.88
CA SER A 38 14.69 -1.03 -3.80
C SER A 38 14.93 -1.74 -5.13
N GLY A 39 15.10 -1.02 -6.24
CA GLY A 39 15.28 -1.63 -7.57
C GLY A 39 13.99 -2.27 -8.10
N VAL A 40 12.84 -1.66 -7.79
CA VAL A 40 11.55 -2.03 -8.34
C VAL A 40 11.25 -1.14 -9.55
N ASP A 41 10.99 -1.75 -10.70
CA ASP A 41 10.70 -1.07 -11.97
C ASP A 41 9.22 -0.72 -12.09
N ILE A 42 8.72 0.08 -11.16
CA ILE A 42 7.35 0.61 -11.16
C ILE A 42 7.43 2.14 -11.09
N ASN A 43 6.61 2.79 -11.91
CA ASN A 43 6.26 4.20 -11.80
C ASN A 43 4.77 4.31 -11.48
N MET A 44 4.43 4.64 -10.25
CA MET A 44 3.05 4.86 -9.84
C MET A 44 2.62 6.27 -10.21
N VAL A 45 1.51 6.37 -10.94
CA VAL A 45 0.94 7.63 -11.39
C VAL A 45 -0.43 7.84 -10.77
N ARG A 46 -0.58 8.93 -10.03
CA ARG A 46 -1.90 9.38 -9.55
C ARG A 46 -2.70 9.97 -10.71
N VAL A 47 -3.61 9.18 -11.27
CA VAL A 47 -4.42 9.60 -12.43
C VAL A 47 -5.63 10.42 -12.04
N HIS A 48 -6.15 10.28 -10.84
CA HIS A 48 -7.29 11.07 -10.34
C HIS A 48 -7.31 11.14 -8.82
N THR A 49 -7.93 12.21 -8.30
CA THR A 49 -8.21 12.37 -6.86
C THR A 49 -9.63 12.89 -6.71
N ALA A 50 -10.42 12.27 -5.84
CA ALA A 50 -11.82 12.65 -5.62
C ALA A 50 -12.19 12.64 -4.13
N GLN A 51 -12.87 13.69 -3.66
CA GLN A 51 -13.56 13.64 -2.39
C GLN A 51 -14.84 12.82 -2.54
N VAL A 52 -15.07 11.90 -1.60
CA VAL A 52 -16.27 11.05 -1.60
C VAL A 52 -17.22 11.46 -0.48
N THR A 53 -18.53 11.27 -0.72
CA THR A 53 -19.56 11.38 0.31
C THR A 53 -19.66 10.05 1.02
N TYR A 54 -18.97 9.94 2.16
CA TYR A 54 -18.93 8.72 2.96
C TYR A 54 -18.80 9.07 4.44
N ASN A 55 -19.64 8.44 5.28
CA ASN A 55 -19.59 8.61 6.72
C ASN A 55 -18.77 7.50 7.35
N GLU A 56 -17.63 7.85 7.94
CA GLU A 56 -16.71 6.93 8.62
C GLU A 56 -17.20 6.51 10.02
N ALA A 57 -18.10 7.30 10.64
CA ALA A 57 -18.48 7.12 12.03
C ALA A 57 -19.09 5.73 12.30
N ASN A 58 -18.67 5.10 13.39
CA ASN A 58 -19.13 3.78 13.84
C ASN A 58 -18.86 2.64 12.85
N ARG A 59 -17.81 2.76 12.05
CA ARG A 59 -17.34 1.72 11.13
C ARG A 59 -15.96 1.23 11.54
N SER A 60 -15.71 -0.06 11.40
CA SER A 60 -14.37 -0.62 11.53
C SER A 60 -13.56 -0.33 10.28
N PHE A 61 -12.24 -0.41 10.40
CA PHE A 61 -11.34 -0.14 9.28
C PHE A 61 -11.61 -1.08 8.09
N SER A 62 -11.94 -2.36 8.35
CA SER A 62 -12.31 -3.31 7.30
C SER A 62 -13.60 -2.92 6.56
N GLN A 63 -14.54 -2.25 7.22
CA GLN A 63 -15.76 -1.76 6.58
C GLN A 63 -15.49 -0.60 5.61
N HIS A 64 -14.46 0.23 5.84
CA HIS A 64 -14.05 1.26 4.90
C HIS A 64 -13.58 0.64 3.58
N THR A 65 -12.72 -0.37 3.66
CA THR A 65 -12.21 -1.08 2.47
C THR A 65 -13.32 -1.82 1.74
N SER A 66 -14.22 -2.48 2.48
CA SER A 66 -15.36 -3.20 1.89
C SER A 66 -16.34 -2.25 1.20
N ALA A 67 -16.64 -1.10 1.79
CA ALA A 67 -17.51 -0.08 1.19
C ALA A 67 -16.88 0.52 -0.08
N LEU A 68 -15.55 0.71 -0.11
CA LEU A 68 -14.86 1.15 -1.32
C LEU A 68 -14.92 0.11 -2.44
N GLN A 69 -14.84 -1.18 -2.10
CA GLN A 69 -14.90 -2.28 -3.07
C GLN A 69 -16.32 -2.55 -3.55
N GLY A 70 -17.34 -2.23 -2.75
CA GLY A 70 -18.75 -2.40 -3.08
C GLY A 70 -19.15 -1.59 -4.32
N THR A 71 -20.06 -2.16 -5.14
CA THR A 71 -20.48 -1.53 -6.40
C THR A 71 -21.95 -1.13 -6.44
N THR A 72 -22.74 -1.57 -5.45
CA THR A 72 -24.21 -1.41 -5.41
C THR A 72 -24.75 -1.23 -4.01
N ASP A 73 -23.91 -0.85 -3.06
CA ASP A 73 -24.32 -0.66 -1.65
C ASP A 73 -24.68 0.80 -1.31
N GLY A 74 -24.58 1.69 -2.31
CA GLY A 74 -24.86 3.12 -2.15
C GLY A 74 -23.71 3.89 -1.46
N MET A 75 -22.57 3.23 -1.23
CA MET A 75 -21.40 3.82 -0.58
C MET A 75 -20.24 3.93 -1.58
N MET A 76 -20.01 5.14 -2.08
CA MET A 76 -18.89 5.41 -3.01
C MET A 76 -18.97 4.66 -4.36
N ASP A 77 -20.14 4.16 -4.78
CA ASP A 77 -20.31 3.43 -6.05
C ASP A 77 -19.79 4.20 -7.27
N ASN A 78 -19.84 5.54 -7.22
CA ASN A 78 -19.31 6.39 -8.28
C ASN A 78 -17.79 6.30 -8.46
N VAL A 79 -17.04 5.84 -7.46
CA VAL A 79 -15.59 5.64 -7.56
C VAL A 79 -15.25 4.61 -8.63
N HIS A 80 -16.10 3.59 -8.82
CA HIS A 80 -15.92 2.59 -9.88
C HIS A 80 -16.03 3.20 -11.29
N THR A 81 -16.96 4.15 -11.48
CA THR A 81 -17.06 4.92 -12.73
C THR A 81 -15.82 5.78 -12.95
N LEU A 82 -15.37 6.50 -11.91
CA LEU A 82 -14.14 7.28 -11.97
C LEU A 82 -12.92 6.41 -12.27
N ARG A 83 -12.81 5.25 -11.63
CA ARG A 83 -11.74 4.28 -11.88
C ARG A 83 -11.65 3.89 -13.35
N ASN A 84 -12.80 3.58 -13.98
CA ASN A 84 -12.85 3.22 -15.39
C ASN A 84 -12.54 4.42 -16.29
N THR A 85 -13.09 5.61 -15.99
CA THR A 85 -12.89 6.84 -16.75
C THR A 85 -11.42 7.25 -16.81
N TYR A 86 -10.70 7.12 -15.69
CA TYR A 86 -9.31 7.53 -15.59
C TYR A 86 -8.31 6.38 -15.81
N GLY A 87 -8.78 5.17 -16.11
CA GLY A 87 -7.92 4.01 -16.31
C GLY A 87 -7.06 3.68 -15.10
N ALA A 88 -7.67 3.72 -13.90
CA ALA A 88 -6.92 3.44 -12.68
C ALA A 88 -6.87 1.94 -12.37
N ASP A 89 -5.68 1.39 -12.30
CA ASP A 89 -5.44 -0.03 -11.98
C ASP A 89 -5.82 -0.34 -10.53
N MET A 90 -5.42 0.53 -9.61
CA MET A 90 -5.69 0.40 -8.17
C MET A 90 -6.42 1.62 -7.64
N VAL A 91 -7.15 1.43 -6.54
CA VAL A 91 -7.86 2.50 -5.84
C VAL A 91 -7.48 2.51 -4.37
N MET A 92 -7.15 3.70 -3.84
CA MET A 92 -6.92 3.95 -2.42
C MET A 92 -7.99 4.87 -1.87
N LEU A 93 -8.59 4.54 -0.74
CA LEU A 93 -9.41 5.44 0.07
C LEU A 93 -8.59 5.97 1.25
N VAL A 94 -8.51 7.28 1.38
CA VAL A 94 -7.90 7.92 2.55
C VAL A 94 -9.01 8.33 3.52
N VAL A 95 -8.94 7.79 4.73
CA VAL A 95 -9.86 8.02 5.85
C VAL A 95 -9.18 8.74 7.01
N ASN A 96 -9.94 9.17 7.99
CA ASN A 96 -9.46 9.68 9.27
C ASN A 96 -9.94 8.75 10.40
N ASP A 97 -9.35 7.57 10.46
CA ASP A 97 -9.67 6.53 11.44
C ASP A 97 -8.37 5.91 11.95
N THR A 98 -8.12 6.07 13.24
CA THR A 98 -6.88 5.63 13.90
C THR A 98 -6.96 4.18 14.42
N GLU A 99 -7.99 3.40 14.09
CA GLU A 99 -8.08 1.97 14.44
C GLU A 99 -6.92 1.19 13.81
N ALA A 100 -6.57 1.53 12.56
CA ALA A 100 -5.43 0.94 11.85
C ALA A 100 -4.77 1.98 10.92
N CYS A 101 -3.54 1.72 10.48
CA CYS A 101 -2.89 2.56 9.48
C CYS A 101 -3.34 2.28 8.06
N GLY A 102 -3.86 1.07 7.78
CA GLY A 102 -4.35 0.70 6.47
C GLY A 102 -4.89 -0.72 6.41
N GLN A 103 -5.56 -1.02 5.31
CA GLN A 103 -6.02 -2.36 4.94
C GLN A 103 -6.19 -2.49 3.43
N ALA A 104 -5.63 -3.54 2.86
CA ALA A 104 -5.89 -3.96 1.49
C ALA A 104 -7.03 -4.98 1.42
N ALA A 105 -7.85 -4.94 0.37
CA ALA A 105 -8.94 -5.89 0.18
C ALA A 105 -8.45 -7.31 -0.15
N ALA A 106 -7.22 -7.44 -0.65
CA ALA A 106 -6.63 -8.74 -0.99
C ALA A 106 -5.10 -8.68 -1.00
N ILE A 107 -4.47 -9.83 -0.77
CA ILE A 107 -3.06 -10.05 -1.11
C ILE A 107 -3.00 -10.72 -2.49
N LYS A 108 -2.31 -10.06 -3.45
CA LYS A 108 -2.35 -10.40 -4.88
C LYS A 108 -3.76 -10.24 -5.44
N ALA A 109 -4.17 -9.00 -5.57
CA ALA A 109 -5.50 -8.62 -6.07
C ALA A 109 -5.71 -9.01 -7.54
N THR A 110 -6.98 -9.07 -7.89
CA THR A 110 -7.47 -9.06 -9.27
C THR A 110 -8.01 -7.65 -9.60
N ALA A 111 -8.41 -7.43 -10.84
CA ALA A 111 -9.05 -6.17 -11.23
C ALA A 111 -10.29 -5.81 -10.38
N THR A 112 -10.98 -6.80 -9.82
CA THR A 112 -12.18 -6.60 -8.99
C THR A 112 -11.89 -6.45 -7.49
N SER A 113 -10.67 -6.70 -7.06
CA SER A 113 -10.25 -6.59 -5.65
C SER A 113 -9.07 -5.64 -5.41
N ALA A 114 -8.69 -4.84 -6.41
CA ALA A 114 -7.56 -3.90 -6.33
C ALA A 114 -7.95 -2.60 -5.60
N PHE A 115 -8.43 -2.73 -4.37
CA PHE A 115 -8.88 -1.65 -3.49
C PHE A 115 -8.20 -1.72 -2.13
N ALA A 116 -7.85 -0.56 -1.59
CA ALA A 116 -7.26 -0.44 -0.26
C ALA A 116 -7.72 0.83 0.43
N SER A 117 -7.61 0.89 1.75
CA SER A 117 -7.83 2.10 2.53
C SER A 117 -6.66 2.37 3.47
N ALA A 118 -6.42 3.64 3.81
CA ALA A 118 -5.37 4.03 4.74
C ALA A 118 -5.78 5.27 5.55
N ASP A 119 -5.35 5.31 6.82
CA ASP A 119 -5.53 6.50 7.65
C ASP A 119 -4.64 7.65 7.18
N GLN A 120 -5.21 8.86 7.15
CA GLN A 120 -4.53 10.04 6.65
C GLN A 120 -3.23 10.39 7.40
N SER A 121 -3.09 10.00 8.67
CA SER A 121 -1.88 10.26 9.45
C SER A 121 -0.73 9.29 9.13
N CYS A 122 -1.04 8.14 8.53
CA CYS A 122 -0.11 7.06 8.23
C CYS A 122 0.36 7.03 6.77
N ILE A 123 -0.33 7.72 5.82
CA ILE A 123 -0.02 7.60 4.39
C ILE A 123 1.36 8.13 4.00
N THR A 124 1.89 9.11 4.74
CA THR A 124 3.23 9.70 4.54
C THR A 124 4.12 9.49 5.76
N GLY A 125 5.43 9.37 5.56
CA GLY A 125 6.41 9.19 6.63
C GLY A 125 6.37 7.81 7.30
N TYR A 126 5.19 7.18 7.39
CA TYR A 126 5.02 5.82 7.85
C TYR A 126 4.81 4.82 6.70
N TYR A 127 4.67 5.35 5.46
CA TYR A 127 4.60 4.62 4.20
C TYR A 127 3.42 3.65 4.06
N SER A 128 2.32 3.85 4.79
CA SER A 128 1.17 2.95 4.72
C SER A 128 0.47 2.99 3.37
N PHE A 129 0.53 4.10 2.63
CA PHE A 129 0.01 4.17 1.27
C PHE A 129 0.66 3.10 0.37
N GLY A 130 1.97 3.08 0.29
CA GLY A 130 2.71 2.06 -0.48
C GLY A 130 2.53 0.65 0.08
N HIS A 131 2.49 0.49 1.41
CA HIS A 131 2.29 -0.78 2.09
C HIS A 131 1.00 -1.49 1.63
N GLU A 132 -0.14 -0.79 1.67
CA GLU A 132 -1.42 -1.39 1.28
C GLU A 132 -1.47 -1.71 -0.22
N LEU A 133 -0.93 -0.83 -1.07
CA LEU A 133 -0.80 -1.10 -2.50
C LEU A 133 0.17 -2.26 -2.79
N GLY A 134 1.16 -2.48 -1.93
CA GLY A 134 2.05 -3.63 -1.97
C GLY A 134 1.33 -4.95 -1.72
N HIS A 135 0.38 -4.98 -0.76
CA HIS A 135 -0.47 -6.14 -0.57
C HIS A 135 -1.28 -6.48 -1.82
N LEU A 136 -1.87 -5.49 -2.48
CA LEU A 136 -2.62 -5.70 -3.73
C LEU A 136 -1.74 -6.32 -4.83
N GLN A 137 -0.44 -6.07 -4.80
CA GLN A 137 0.53 -6.66 -5.71
C GLN A 137 1.06 -8.02 -5.23
N GLY A 138 0.75 -8.46 -4.02
CA GLY A 138 1.13 -9.77 -3.50
C GLY A 138 2.22 -9.78 -2.42
N ALA A 139 2.68 -8.62 -1.98
CA ALA A 139 3.63 -8.50 -0.89
C ALA A 139 2.96 -8.84 0.46
N ARG A 140 3.73 -9.46 1.38
CA ARG A 140 3.30 -9.87 2.72
C ARG A 140 4.15 -9.21 3.80
N HIS A 141 3.60 -9.17 5.02
CA HIS A 141 4.34 -8.75 6.20
C HIS A 141 5.57 -9.63 6.44
N ASP A 142 6.42 -9.24 7.38
CA ASP A 142 7.55 -10.07 7.79
C ASP A 142 7.08 -11.40 8.39
N ARG A 143 7.95 -12.41 8.33
CA ARG A 143 7.62 -13.79 8.71
C ARG A 143 7.34 -14.00 10.19
N PHE A 144 7.67 -13.05 11.04
CA PHE A 144 7.35 -13.13 12.47
C PHE A 144 5.84 -12.96 12.72
N VAL A 145 5.18 -12.08 11.93
CA VAL A 145 3.74 -11.83 12.05
C VAL A 145 2.91 -12.55 11.00
N ASP A 146 3.50 -12.94 9.87
CA ASP A 146 2.83 -13.64 8.77
C ASP A 146 3.76 -14.71 8.17
N ALA A 147 3.57 -15.95 8.56
CA ALA A 147 4.37 -17.09 8.10
C ALA A 147 3.81 -17.78 6.82
N SER A 148 2.78 -17.22 6.19
CA SER A 148 2.16 -17.78 4.97
C SER A 148 3.16 -17.86 3.83
N THR A 149 3.07 -18.92 3.03
CA THR A 149 3.94 -19.14 1.86
C THR A 149 3.26 -18.81 0.52
N THR A 150 2.02 -18.34 0.57
CA THR A 150 1.23 -17.95 -0.60
C THR A 150 0.97 -16.45 -0.61
N PRO A 151 0.85 -15.78 -1.76
CA PRO A 151 1.04 -16.29 -3.11
C PRO A 151 2.51 -16.56 -3.48
N TYR A 152 3.46 -15.99 -2.72
CA TYR A 152 4.91 -16.12 -2.96
C TYR A 152 5.63 -16.36 -1.63
N ALA A 153 6.28 -17.50 -1.46
CA ALA A 153 7.01 -17.85 -0.23
C ALA A 153 8.13 -16.85 0.12
N TYR A 154 8.65 -16.14 -0.90
CA TYR A 154 9.69 -15.12 -0.76
C TYR A 154 9.13 -13.69 -0.64
N GLY A 155 7.81 -13.52 -0.60
CA GLY A 155 7.17 -12.20 -0.70
C GLY A 155 7.03 -11.44 0.62
N HIS A 156 7.95 -11.61 1.58
CA HIS A 156 7.84 -11.01 2.91
C HIS A 156 8.66 -9.73 3.09
N GLY A 157 8.18 -8.89 4.00
CA GLY A 157 8.98 -7.80 4.56
C GLY A 157 10.17 -8.32 5.37
N TYR A 158 11.12 -7.43 5.67
CA TYR A 158 12.38 -7.81 6.29
C TYR A 158 12.75 -6.93 7.48
N ILE A 159 13.29 -7.58 8.51
CA ILE A 159 13.94 -6.98 9.67
C ILE A 159 15.35 -7.55 9.72
N PRO A 160 16.43 -6.72 9.69
CA PRO A 160 17.79 -7.21 9.72
C PRO A 160 18.16 -7.83 11.08
N PRO A 161 19.23 -8.63 11.15
CA PRO A 161 19.72 -9.17 12.43
C PRO A 161 20.06 -8.10 13.47
N SER A 162 20.49 -6.91 13.04
CA SER A 162 20.74 -5.77 13.93
C SER A 162 19.50 -5.23 14.61
N LYS A 163 18.29 -5.49 14.04
CA LYS A 163 16.99 -4.99 14.52
C LYS A 163 16.92 -3.46 14.66
N THR A 164 17.71 -2.72 13.90
CA THR A 164 17.77 -1.26 13.95
C THR A 164 16.79 -0.57 13.01
N TRP A 165 16.32 -1.31 12.00
CA TRP A 165 15.35 -0.83 11.00
C TRP A 165 14.49 -1.99 10.47
N ARG A 166 13.44 -1.65 9.74
CA ARG A 166 12.57 -2.59 9.03
C ARG A 166 12.12 -2.03 7.70
N THR A 167 11.86 -2.90 6.73
CA THR A 167 11.32 -2.52 5.42
C THR A 167 9.83 -2.17 5.50
N ILE A 168 9.26 -1.61 4.41
CA ILE A 168 7.87 -1.12 4.36
C ILE A 168 6.88 -2.18 4.83
N MET A 169 7.02 -3.43 4.39
CA MET A 169 6.07 -4.51 4.74
C MET A 169 6.30 -5.13 6.12
N ALA A 170 7.39 -4.81 6.81
CA ALA A 170 7.67 -5.40 8.11
C ALA A 170 7.01 -4.63 9.25
N TYR A 171 6.52 -5.38 10.25
CA TYR A 171 6.01 -4.84 11.51
C TYR A 171 7.11 -4.67 12.54
N GLY A 172 6.86 -3.85 13.56
CA GLY A 172 7.84 -3.56 14.61
C GLY A 172 7.94 -4.63 15.71
N ASN A 173 7.07 -5.64 15.69
CA ASN A 173 6.94 -6.64 16.78
C ASN A 173 8.24 -7.37 17.11
N ASN A 174 9.04 -7.71 16.11
CA ASN A 174 10.31 -8.44 16.30
C ASN A 174 11.54 -7.53 16.46
N CYS A 175 11.37 -6.21 16.50
CA CYS A 175 12.48 -5.27 16.64
C CYS A 175 12.19 -4.08 17.57
N SER A 176 11.29 -4.26 18.55
CA SER A 176 10.92 -3.22 19.52
C SER A 176 10.55 -1.88 18.86
N ASN A 177 9.72 -1.95 17.83
CA ASN A 177 9.28 -0.80 17.02
C ASN A 177 10.44 -0.03 16.34
N CYS A 178 11.45 -0.74 15.85
CA CYS A 178 12.52 -0.14 15.06
C CYS A 178 11.96 0.66 13.86
N THR A 179 12.74 1.61 13.38
CA THR A 179 12.33 2.54 12.33
C THR A 179 11.93 1.81 11.05
N ARG A 180 10.71 2.07 10.55
CA ARG A 180 10.30 1.68 9.20
C ARG A 180 11.02 2.59 8.21
N ILE A 181 11.72 2.00 7.24
CA ILE A 181 12.46 2.72 6.22
C ILE A 181 11.74 2.66 4.87
N GLN A 182 12.03 3.62 4.01
CA GLN A 182 11.44 3.76 2.67
C GLN A 182 12.05 2.76 1.65
N TRP A 183 12.01 1.47 2.00
CA TRP A 183 12.58 0.38 1.22
C TRP A 183 11.70 -0.87 1.29
N TRP A 184 11.62 -1.59 0.16
CA TRP A 184 11.10 -2.95 0.09
C TRP A 184 12.23 -3.93 0.36
N SER A 185 11.92 -5.13 0.84
CA SER A 185 12.93 -6.18 0.98
C SER A 185 13.47 -6.56 -0.41
N ASN A 186 14.80 -6.65 -0.49
CA ASN A 186 15.51 -7.06 -1.70
C ASN A 186 16.90 -7.62 -1.33
N PRO A 187 17.14 -8.94 -1.49
CA PRO A 187 18.41 -9.58 -1.11
C PRO A 187 19.62 -9.07 -1.93
N LEU A 188 19.37 -8.41 -3.07
CA LEU A 188 20.44 -7.86 -3.93
C LEU A 188 20.86 -6.43 -3.52
N LYS A 189 20.24 -5.88 -2.48
CA LYS A 189 20.55 -4.55 -1.95
C LYS A 189 21.13 -4.65 -0.54
N THR A 190 21.93 -3.67 -0.18
CA THR A 190 22.50 -3.55 1.17
C THR A 190 22.23 -2.16 1.74
N ARG A 191 22.08 -2.08 3.05
CA ARG A 191 21.99 -0.84 3.81
C ARG A 191 22.90 -0.94 5.02
N ASN A 192 23.82 0.02 5.19
CA ASN A 192 24.80 0.04 6.27
C ASN A 192 25.58 -1.29 6.42
N GLY A 193 25.87 -1.96 5.30
CA GLY A 193 26.57 -3.25 5.27
C GLY A 193 25.71 -4.48 5.52
N GLU A 194 24.42 -4.33 5.84
CA GLU A 194 23.48 -5.44 6.00
C GLU A 194 22.69 -5.68 4.71
N ALA A 195 22.46 -6.95 4.38
CA ALA A 195 21.54 -7.31 3.30
C ALA A 195 20.11 -6.83 3.63
N MET A 196 19.36 -6.46 2.61
CA MET A 196 17.99 -5.95 2.79
C MET A 196 16.91 -7.02 2.57
N GLY A 197 17.26 -8.27 2.69
CA GLY A 197 16.35 -9.39 2.52
C GLY A 197 17.10 -10.70 2.35
N THR A 198 16.34 -11.78 2.13
CA THR A 198 16.87 -13.10 1.77
C THR A 198 16.18 -13.62 0.52
N ALA A 199 16.90 -14.35 -0.33
CA ALA A 199 16.36 -14.85 -1.60
C ALA A 199 15.22 -15.88 -1.42
N LEU A 200 15.17 -16.56 -0.28
CA LEU A 200 14.18 -17.60 0.00
C LEU A 200 12.87 -17.04 0.55
N TYR A 201 12.94 -15.94 1.31
CA TYR A 201 11.78 -15.53 2.11
C TYR A 201 11.47 -14.02 2.08
N GLU A 202 12.46 -13.15 1.91
CA GLU A 202 12.25 -11.71 2.04
C GLU A 202 12.77 -10.98 0.80
N ASP A 203 11.93 -10.97 -0.26
CA ASP A 203 12.18 -10.33 -1.55
C ASP A 203 10.89 -9.73 -2.12
N ASN A 204 10.35 -8.72 -1.45
CA ASN A 204 9.19 -7.98 -1.94
C ASN A 204 9.47 -7.33 -3.31
N ALA A 205 10.69 -6.87 -3.56
CA ALA A 205 11.06 -6.24 -4.83
C ALA A 205 10.85 -7.19 -6.01
N ARG A 206 11.15 -8.47 -5.83
CA ARG A 206 10.88 -9.51 -6.83
C ARG A 206 9.39 -9.71 -7.06
N VAL A 207 8.57 -9.73 -5.99
CA VAL A 207 7.11 -9.84 -6.11
C VAL A 207 6.55 -8.67 -6.91
N LEU A 208 6.92 -7.44 -6.54
CA LEU A 208 6.43 -6.22 -7.17
C LEU A 208 6.79 -6.17 -8.66
N ASN A 209 8.04 -6.46 -9.02
CA ASN A 209 8.48 -6.53 -10.41
C ASN A 209 7.75 -7.61 -11.21
N LEU A 210 7.50 -8.78 -10.60
CA LEU A 210 6.80 -9.89 -11.25
C LEU A 210 5.33 -9.57 -11.53
N THR A 211 4.66 -8.90 -10.60
CA THR A 211 3.21 -8.65 -10.68
C THR A 211 2.85 -7.34 -11.36
N ALA A 212 3.78 -6.41 -11.49
CA ALA A 212 3.57 -5.10 -12.08
C ALA A 212 2.87 -5.13 -13.46
N PRO A 213 3.28 -5.98 -14.43
CA PRO A 213 2.59 -6.03 -15.73
C PRO A 213 1.13 -6.50 -15.64
N THR A 214 0.83 -7.40 -14.70
CA THR A 214 -0.55 -7.86 -14.47
C THR A 214 -1.40 -6.77 -13.85
N VAL A 215 -0.88 -6.06 -12.86
CA VAL A 215 -1.60 -4.96 -12.19
C VAL A 215 -1.82 -3.79 -13.16
N ALA A 216 -0.82 -3.42 -13.94
CA ALA A 216 -0.90 -2.37 -14.96
C ALA A 216 -1.89 -2.68 -16.12
N ALA A 217 -2.46 -3.85 -16.13
CA ALA A 217 -3.47 -4.29 -17.10
C ALA A 217 -4.88 -4.42 -16.48
N PHE A 218 -5.10 -3.93 -15.28
CA PHE A 218 -6.43 -4.00 -14.63
C PHE A 218 -7.43 -2.99 -15.25
N ARG A 219 -6.94 -1.89 -15.88
CA ARG A 219 -7.76 -0.90 -16.60
C ARG A 219 -7.03 -0.33 -17.83
#